data_511271fba9fe0b92e5d00e7dc6188259
#
_entry.id   511271fba9fe0b92e5d00e7dc6188259
#
_cell.length_a   1.000
_cell.length_b   1.000
_cell.length_c   1.000
_cell.angle_alpha   90.00
_cell.angle_beta   90.00
_cell.angle_gamma   90.00
#
_symmetry.space_group_name_H-M   'P 1'
#
loop_
_entity.id
_entity.type
_entity.pdbx_description
1 polymer ?
#
loop_
_entity_poly.entity_id
_entity_poly.type
_entity_poly.pdbx_seq_one_letter_code
_entity_poly.pdbx_strand_id
1 'polypeptide(L)'
;ESAYEPGSGITIMGYAGLCAPENLAANSIPYFHSHSYDEVLAFLSTKGTCATVTATGNRPPVPSAGATHRIPMGTPFALTGQATDPNGDALTYAWEEFDRDSLSSPIASPTGNAPLFRPFAPGPSPTRVFPQMSDVVNNTQTLGERLPTYARRMAFRFVARDNRSSGGGVDYDSTSVAVIGTAGPFRVQEPNAGGVRWRAGARAPVAWAVAGTAAAPINATQVDILLSTDGGYT
;
A
#
# COMPACT_ATOMS: atom_id res chain seq x y z
N GLU A 1 5.55 18.86 11.30
CA GLU A 1 5.90 18.23 10.02
C GLU A 1 5.32 16.83 9.94
N SER A 2 4.75 16.47 8.79
CA SER A 2 3.90 15.28 8.61
C SER A 2 4.39 14.48 7.40
N ALA A 3 5.59 13.88 7.50
CA ALA A 3 6.23 13.11 6.43
C ALA A 3 5.73 11.64 6.46
N TYR A 4 4.53 11.41 5.94
CA TYR A 4 3.92 10.07 5.81
C TYR A 4 4.13 9.42 4.44
N GLU A 5 4.77 10.11 3.53
CA GLU A 5 5.07 9.60 2.20
C GLU A 5 6.58 9.51 1.98
N PRO A 6 7.07 8.55 1.17
CA PRO A 6 8.49 8.47 0.85
C PRO A 6 8.99 9.74 0.13
N GLY A 7 10.21 10.18 0.45
CA GLY A 7 10.86 11.32 -0.20
C GLY A 7 10.02 12.58 -0.20
N SER A 8 9.84 13.20 -1.37
CA SER A 8 9.03 14.41 -1.54
C SER A 8 7.53 14.22 -1.30
N GLY A 9 7.07 12.97 -1.21
CA GLY A 9 5.65 12.68 -1.38
C GLY A 9 5.16 12.89 -2.81
N ILE A 10 3.92 12.50 -3.06
CA ILE A 10 3.26 12.61 -4.37
C ILE A 10 1.83 13.13 -4.28
N THR A 11 1.22 13.12 -3.10
CA THR A 11 -0.14 13.66 -2.92
C THR A 11 -0.14 15.20 -2.95
N ILE A 12 -1.33 15.81 -2.96
CA ILE A 12 -1.48 17.27 -3.15
C ILE A 12 -0.69 18.08 -2.11
N MET A 13 -0.62 17.60 -0.86
CA MET A 13 0.14 18.29 0.20
C MET A 13 1.62 17.88 0.25
N GLY A 14 2.06 16.99 -0.62
CA GLY A 14 3.46 16.65 -0.83
C GLY A 14 4.21 17.71 -1.63
N TYR A 15 5.50 17.52 -1.79
CA TYR A 15 6.41 18.44 -2.48
C TYR A 15 6.96 17.83 -3.77
N ALA A 16 6.13 17.07 -4.51
CA ALA A 16 6.54 16.42 -5.76
C ALA A 16 7.17 17.43 -6.73
N GLY A 17 8.35 17.09 -7.25
CA GLY A 17 9.12 17.95 -8.15
C GLY A 17 9.98 19.02 -7.49
N LEU A 18 9.89 19.23 -6.18
CA LEU A 18 10.56 20.32 -5.46
C LEU A 18 11.71 19.86 -4.53
N CYS A 19 11.92 18.57 -4.35
CA CYS A 19 12.85 18.02 -3.36
C CYS A 19 13.98 17.17 -3.99
N ALA A 20 14.60 17.63 -5.08
CA ALA A 20 15.72 16.90 -5.65
C ALA A 20 16.85 16.72 -4.61
N PRO A 21 17.50 15.54 -4.48
CA PRO A 21 17.30 14.32 -5.26
C PRO A 21 16.16 13.39 -4.75
N GLU A 22 15.42 13.78 -3.73
CA GLU A 22 14.40 12.97 -3.05
C GLU A 22 13.00 13.08 -3.71
N ASN A 23 12.92 13.52 -4.98
CA ASN A 23 11.65 13.63 -5.68
C ASN A 23 11.07 12.27 -6.03
N LEU A 24 9.87 11.99 -5.50
CA LEU A 24 9.10 10.79 -5.78
C LEU A 24 8.46 10.83 -7.18
N ALA A 25 8.09 12.02 -7.65
CA ALA A 25 7.54 12.29 -8.98
C ALA A 25 7.77 13.76 -9.34
N ALA A 26 7.58 14.10 -10.63
CA ALA A 26 7.69 15.48 -11.11
C ALA A 26 6.47 16.34 -10.71
N ASN A 27 5.30 15.73 -10.55
CA ASN A 27 4.05 16.43 -10.19
C ASN A 27 3.25 15.59 -9.18
N SER A 28 2.42 16.28 -8.40
CA SER A 28 1.48 15.61 -7.49
C SER A 28 0.34 14.94 -8.26
N ILE A 29 -0.20 13.86 -7.69
CA ILE A 29 -1.46 13.28 -8.13
C ILE A 29 -2.63 14.04 -7.49
N PRO A 30 -3.81 14.11 -8.13
CA PRO A 30 -4.98 14.84 -7.62
C PRO A 30 -5.67 14.04 -6.49
N TYR A 31 -4.98 13.89 -5.39
CA TYR A 31 -5.35 13.04 -4.28
C TYR A 31 -4.81 13.60 -2.96
N PHE A 32 -5.60 13.61 -1.90
CA PHE A 32 -5.17 13.93 -0.55
C PHE A 32 -4.86 12.65 0.22
N HIS A 33 -3.69 12.56 0.81
CA HIS A 33 -3.36 11.53 1.79
C HIS A 33 -4.31 11.61 2.99
N SER A 34 -4.63 10.47 3.62
CA SER A 34 -5.57 10.44 4.76
C SER A 34 -5.14 11.32 5.92
N HIS A 35 -3.84 11.51 6.13
CA HIS A 35 -3.35 12.45 7.14
C HIS A 35 -3.74 13.90 6.84
N SER A 36 -3.61 14.34 5.59
CA SER A 36 -4.05 15.69 5.19
C SER A 36 -5.56 15.86 5.38
N TYR A 37 -6.32 14.80 5.14
CA TYR A 37 -7.76 14.78 5.43
C TYR A 37 -8.03 14.98 6.93
N ASP A 38 -7.30 14.28 7.82
CA ASP A 38 -7.41 14.45 9.27
C ASP A 38 -7.13 15.90 9.69
N GLU A 39 -6.06 16.51 9.15
CA GLU A 39 -5.68 17.89 9.46
C GLU A 39 -6.74 18.90 9.00
N VAL A 40 -7.29 18.70 7.79
CA VAL A 40 -8.39 19.56 7.27
C VAL A 40 -9.63 19.45 8.14
N LEU A 41 -10.04 18.25 8.51
CA LEU A 41 -11.22 18.07 9.39
C LEU A 41 -10.99 18.66 10.78
N ALA A 42 -9.82 18.47 11.36
CA ALA A 42 -9.44 19.06 12.64
C ALA A 42 -9.46 20.60 12.60
N PHE A 43 -8.95 21.18 11.50
CA PHE A 43 -9.04 22.63 11.30
C PHE A 43 -10.48 23.12 11.18
N LEU A 44 -11.28 22.48 10.34
CA LEU A 44 -12.69 22.85 10.13
C LEU A 44 -13.51 22.75 11.42
N SER A 45 -13.28 21.74 12.24
CA SER A 45 -14.00 21.55 13.51
C SER A 45 -13.66 22.61 14.57
N THR A 46 -12.47 23.23 14.48
CA THR A 46 -11.98 24.17 15.50
C THR A 46 -11.92 25.63 15.04
N LYS A 47 -11.69 25.86 13.76
CA LYS A 47 -11.45 27.19 13.16
C LYS A 47 -12.40 27.54 12.02
N GLY A 48 -13.14 26.57 11.46
CA GLY A 48 -14.05 26.75 10.34
C GLY A 48 -15.38 27.44 10.70
N THR A 49 -15.43 28.26 11.75
CA THR A 49 -16.67 28.82 12.32
C THR A 49 -17.38 29.86 11.43
N CYS A 50 -16.71 30.37 10.39
CA CYS A 50 -17.31 31.33 9.44
C CYS A 50 -18.04 30.66 8.28
N ALA A 51 -17.96 29.33 8.13
CA ALA A 51 -18.56 28.61 7.03
C ALA A 51 -20.07 28.36 7.28
N THR A 52 -20.86 28.43 6.20
CA THR A 52 -22.23 27.92 6.22
C THR A 52 -22.20 26.42 5.98
N VAL A 53 -22.70 25.65 6.94
CA VAL A 53 -22.77 24.19 6.84
C VAL A 53 -24.10 23.79 6.21
N THR A 54 -24.06 23.05 5.12
CA THR A 54 -25.24 22.47 4.46
C THR A 54 -25.21 20.97 4.59
N ALA A 55 -26.30 20.37 5.07
CA ALA A 55 -26.41 18.92 5.16
C ALA A 55 -26.53 18.31 3.75
N THR A 56 -25.63 17.41 3.41
CA THR A 56 -25.64 16.71 2.11
C THR A 56 -26.54 15.49 2.10
N GLY A 57 -26.92 14.97 3.29
CA GLY A 57 -27.63 13.70 3.45
C GLY A 57 -26.74 12.48 3.17
N ASN A 58 -25.46 12.69 2.85
CA ASN A 58 -24.50 11.62 2.70
C ASN A 58 -23.98 11.12 4.03
N ARG A 59 -23.69 9.83 4.10
CA ARG A 59 -22.99 9.18 5.22
C ARG A 59 -21.72 8.55 4.67
N PRO A 60 -20.57 8.77 5.30
CA PRO A 60 -19.31 8.22 4.80
C PRO A 60 -19.31 6.69 4.76
N PRO A 61 -18.48 6.07 3.92
CA PRO A 61 -18.24 4.61 3.92
C PRO A 61 -17.82 4.11 5.29
N VAL A 62 -17.98 2.80 5.52
CA VAL A 62 -17.52 2.10 6.72
C VAL A 62 -16.45 1.09 6.30
N PRO A 63 -15.16 1.48 6.31
CA PRO A 63 -14.06 0.60 5.95
C PRO A 63 -13.66 -0.35 7.09
N SER A 64 -13.02 -1.46 6.71
CA SER A 64 -12.33 -2.40 7.60
C SER A 64 -11.03 -2.84 6.96
N ALA A 65 -9.91 -2.53 7.60
CA ALA A 65 -8.56 -2.88 7.16
C ALA A 65 -8.18 -4.35 7.48
N GLY A 66 -9.01 -5.04 8.24
CA GLY A 66 -8.76 -6.41 8.64
C GLY A 66 -7.73 -6.55 9.77
N ALA A 67 -7.26 -7.79 9.96
CA ALA A 67 -6.36 -8.15 11.05
C ALA A 67 -4.91 -7.68 10.80
N THR A 68 -4.11 -7.69 11.86
CA THR A 68 -2.65 -7.48 11.75
C THR A 68 -1.97 -8.69 11.11
N HIS A 69 -0.91 -8.44 10.34
CA HIS A 69 -0.17 -9.47 9.63
C HIS A 69 1.29 -9.56 10.09
N ARG A 70 1.88 -10.74 9.88
CA ARG A 70 3.33 -10.96 9.98
C ARG A 70 3.83 -11.41 8.62
N ILE A 71 4.84 -10.75 8.12
CA ILE A 71 5.43 -11.05 6.81
C ILE A 71 6.92 -11.34 6.95
N PRO A 72 7.48 -12.20 6.09
CA PRO A 72 8.92 -12.38 6.01
C PRO A 72 9.58 -11.16 5.37
N MET A 73 10.77 -10.84 5.81
CA MET A 73 11.59 -9.76 5.25
C MET A 73 11.82 -9.93 3.75
N GLY A 74 11.77 -8.82 2.99
CA GLY A 74 12.10 -8.80 1.55
C GLY A 74 11.15 -9.63 0.67
N THR A 75 9.94 -9.90 1.14
CA THR A 75 8.94 -10.71 0.44
C THR A 75 7.74 -9.84 0.06
N PRO A 76 7.29 -9.84 -1.21
CA PRO A 76 6.05 -9.16 -1.59
C PRO A 76 4.86 -9.67 -0.79
N PHE A 77 3.91 -8.78 -0.53
CA PHE A 77 2.69 -9.10 0.22
C PHE A 77 1.49 -8.33 -0.35
N ALA A 78 0.29 -8.77 -0.01
CA ALA A 78 -0.94 -8.08 -0.37
C ALA A 78 -1.75 -7.75 0.89
N LEU A 79 -2.42 -6.60 0.87
CA LEU A 79 -3.43 -6.22 1.86
C LEU A 79 -4.78 -6.11 1.15
N THR A 80 -5.81 -6.69 1.76
CA THR A 80 -7.19 -6.63 1.26
C THR A 80 -8.08 -6.09 2.37
N GLY A 81 -8.73 -4.98 2.08
CA GLY A 81 -9.75 -4.40 2.97
C GLY A 81 -11.16 -4.74 2.51
N GLN A 82 -12.12 -4.30 3.30
CA GLN A 82 -13.54 -4.35 2.97
C GLN A 82 -14.19 -3.04 3.35
N ALA A 83 -15.22 -2.61 2.64
CA ALA A 83 -16.02 -1.48 3.06
C ALA A 83 -17.47 -1.63 2.60
N THR A 84 -18.36 -1.00 3.33
CA THR A 84 -19.77 -0.85 2.97
C THR A 84 -20.10 0.64 2.93
N ASP A 85 -21.09 1.00 2.12
CA ASP A 85 -21.59 2.36 2.06
C ASP A 85 -23.04 2.41 2.57
N PRO A 86 -23.37 3.26 3.56
CA PRO A 86 -24.73 3.33 4.11
C PRO A 86 -25.77 3.87 3.13
N ASN A 87 -25.35 4.56 2.07
CA ASN A 87 -26.23 5.10 1.02
C ASN A 87 -26.27 4.19 -0.22
N GLY A 88 -25.38 3.16 -0.28
CA GLY A 88 -25.26 2.25 -1.41
C GLY A 88 -24.44 2.83 -2.57
N ASP A 89 -23.63 3.83 -2.32
CA ASP A 89 -22.79 4.46 -3.34
C ASP A 89 -21.60 3.56 -3.75
N ALA A 90 -21.13 3.72 -4.97
CA ALA A 90 -19.99 2.96 -5.49
C ALA A 90 -18.68 3.46 -4.86
N LEU A 91 -17.91 2.53 -4.30
CA LEU A 91 -16.69 2.86 -3.57
C LEU A 91 -15.43 2.75 -4.42
N THR A 92 -14.47 3.61 -4.11
CA THR A 92 -13.07 3.46 -4.50
C THR A 92 -12.19 3.38 -3.27
N TYR A 93 -11.03 2.72 -3.41
CA TYR A 93 -10.17 2.35 -2.31
C TYR A 93 -8.73 2.76 -2.54
N ALA A 94 -8.03 3.06 -1.46
CA ALA A 94 -6.59 3.21 -1.45
C ALA A 94 -6.00 2.59 -0.18
N TRP A 95 -4.83 1.99 -0.31
CA TRP A 95 -3.98 1.61 0.81
C TRP A 95 -2.84 2.60 0.92
N GLU A 96 -2.67 3.21 2.09
CA GLU A 96 -1.60 4.15 2.41
C GLU A 96 -0.75 3.59 3.54
N GLU A 97 0.58 3.62 3.39
CA GLU A 97 1.47 3.45 4.53
C GLU A 97 1.33 4.66 5.44
N PHE A 98 1.25 4.43 6.74
CA PHE A 98 1.02 5.48 7.74
C PHE A 98 2.16 5.52 8.76
N ASP A 99 3.35 5.16 8.34
CA ASP A 99 4.57 5.32 9.11
C ASP A 99 5.12 6.75 8.96
N ARG A 100 5.82 7.18 9.97
CA ARG A 100 6.45 8.51 10.00
C ARG A 100 7.83 8.42 10.58
N ASP A 101 8.79 9.00 9.91
CA ASP A 101 10.16 9.19 10.41
C ASP A 101 10.64 10.63 10.15
N SER A 102 11.89 10.88 10.48
CA SER A 102 12.52 12.17 10.19
C SER A 102 12.65 12.41 8.68
N LEU A 103 12.58 13.66 8.27
CA LEU A 103 12.72 14.10 6.87
C LEU A 103 14.10 13.78 6.25
N SER A 104 15.04 13.28 7.04
CA SER A 104 16.41 13.00 6.62
C SER A 104 16.63 11.57 6.10
N SER A 105 15.61 10.72 6.09
CA SER A 105 15.76 9.34 5.58
C SER A 105 15.72 9.32 4.06
N PRO A 106 16.84 8.95 3.38
CA PRO A 106 16.88 8.93 1.92
C PRO A 106 15.90 7.91 1.33
N ILE A 107 15.18 8.29 0.28
CA ILE A 107 14.25 7.39 -0.42
C ILE A 107 14.94 6.15 -1.00
N ALA A 108 16.21 6.31 -1.40
CA ALA A 108 17.02 5.21 -1.93
C ALA A 108 17.49 4.21 -0.85
N SER A 109 17.53 4.64 0.43
CA SER A 109 18.00 3.81 1.56
C SER A 109 17.26 4.19 2.84
N PRO A 110 15.93 3.98 2.91
CA PRO A 110 15.15 4.34 4.08
C PRO A 110 15.56 3.54 5.31
N THR A 111 15.54 4.20 6.47
CA THR A 111 15.89 3.63 7.77
C THR A 111 14.80 3.91 8.81
N GLY A 112 14.86 3.30 9.97
CA GLY A 112 13.93 3.55 11.06
C GLY A 112 12.48 3.24 10.66
N ASN A 113 11.59 4.20 10.87
CA ASN A 113 10.17 4.12 10.50
C ASN A 113 9.85 4.94 9.25
N ALA A 114 10.84 5.26 8.42
CA ALA A 114 10.58 5.95 7.15
C ALA A 114 9.57 5.18 6.31
N PRO A 115 8.60 5.85 5.68
CA PRO A 115 7.65 5.19 4.79
C PRO A 115 8.39 4.58 3.59
N LEU A 116 7.95 3.38 3.20
CA LEU A 116 8.56 2.58 2.12
C LEU A 116 7.71 2.57 0.85
N PHE A 117 6.40 2.79 0.99
CA PHE A 117 5.44 2.63 -0.09
C PHE A 117 4.68 3.92 -0.36
N ARG A 118 4.77 4.38 -1.61
CA ARG A 118 4.07 5.56 -2.08
C ARG A 118 2.55 5.32 -2.18
N PRO A 119 1.71 6.32 -1.95
CA PRO A 119 0.30 6.18 -2.25
C PRO A 119 0.05 6.15 -3.78
N PHE A 120 -1.04 5.49 -4.16
CA PHE A 120 -1.59 5.51 -5.51
C PHE A 120 -2.99 6.12 -5.50
N ALA A 121 -3.42 6.65 -6.65
CA ALA A 121 -4.79 7.13 -6.81
C ALA A 121 -5.79 6.02 -6.45
N PRO A 122 -6.93 6.36 -5.82
CA PRO A 122 -7.95 5.37 -5.49
C PRO A 122 -8.47 4.62 -6.71
N GLY A 123 -8.70 3.33 -6.55
CA GLY A 123 -9.23 2.45 -7.59
C GLY A 123 -10.36 1.56 -7.08
N PRO A 124 -10.99 0.76 -7.96
CA PRO A 124 -12.12 -0.09 -7.59
C PRO A 124 -11.71 -1.34 -6.80
N SER A 125 -10.43 -1.72 -6.80
CA SER A 125 -9.96 -2.90 -6.06
C SER A 125 -9.68 -2.56 -4.59
N PRO A 126 -10.24 -3.32 -3.63
CA PRO A 126 -9.90 -3.18 -2.22
C PRO A 126 -8.57 -3.85 -1.85
N THR A 127 -7.91 -4.49 -2.82
CA THR A 127 -6.62 -5.17 -2.66
C THR A 127 -5.49 -4.37 -3.28
N ARG A 128 -4.38 -4.26 -2.57
CA ARG A 128 -3.12 -3.72 -3.09
C ARG A 128 -1.99 -4.70 -2.81
N VAL A 129 -1.15 -4.93 -3.82
CA VAL A 129 0.12 -5.67 -3.73
C VAL A 129 1.26 -4.68 -3.43
N PHE A 130 2.18 -5.07 -2.58
CA PHE A 130 3.35 -4.33 -2.15
C PHE A 130 4.65 -5.11 -2.44
N PRO A 131 5.57 -4.60 -3.29
CA PRO A 131 5.41 -3.45 -4.16
C PRO A 131 4.32 -3.70 -5.23
N GLN A 132 4.00 -2.68 -6.03
CA GLN A 132 2.99 -2.83 -7.09
C GLN A 132 3.26 -4.07 -7.96
N MET A 133 2.19 -4.72 -8.45
CA MET A 133 2.30 -6.01 -9.15
C MET A 133 3.24 -5.96 -10.35
N SER A 134 3.30 -4.85 -11.08
CA SER A 134 4.23 -4.66 -12.21
C SER A 134 5.70 -4.81 -11.80
N ASP A 135 6.08 -4.35 -10.61
CA ASP A 135 7.43 -4.50 -10.09
C ASP A 135 7.73 -5.96 -9.70
N VAL A 136 6.74 -6.65 -9.11
CA VAL A 136 6.87 -8.07 -8.76
C VAL A 136 7.06 -8.93 -10.00
N VAL A 137 6.23 -8.74 -11.01
CA VAL A 137 6.24 -9.55 -12.25
C VAL A 137 7.49 -9.28 -13.09
N ASN A 138 7.90 -8.02 -13.21
CA ASN A 138 9.03 -7.64 -14.06
C ASN A 138 10.37 -7.59 -13.33
N ASN A 139 10.39 -7.89 -12.02
CA ASN A 139 11.56 -7.76 -11.16
C ASN A 139 12.18 -6.36 -11.26
N THR A 140 11.34 -5.34 -11.24
CA THR A 140 11.71 -3.93 -11.25
C THR A 140 11.48 -3.30 -9.87
N GLN A 141 11.89 -2.07 -9.70
CA GLN A 141 11.65 -1.31 -8.49
C GLN A 141 11.25 0.11 -8.85
N THR A 142 9.97 0.42 -8.66
CA THR A 142 9.48 1.80 -8.73
C THR A 142 9.96 2.58 -7.52
N LEU A 143 10.33 3.83 -7.71
CA LEU A 143 10.74 4.72 -6.64
C LEU A 143 9.60 4.93 -5.63
N GLY A 144 9.90 4.70 -4.33
CA GLY A 144 8.87 4.70 -3.29
C GLY A 144 8.00 3.43 -3.25
N GLU A 145 8.48 2.31 -3.82
CA GLU A 145 7.90 0.98 -3.70
C GLU A 145 8.99 -0.01 -3.25
N ARG A 146 9.36 0.03 -1.97
CA ARG A 146 10.50 -0.73 -1.46
C ARG A 146 10.10 -1.73 -0.41
N LEU A 147 10.46 -3.00 -0.62
CA LEU A 147 10.30 -4.04 0.39
C LEU A 147 11.20 -3.77 1.61
N PRO A 148 10.70 -4.01 2.83
CA PRO A 148 11.50 -3.85 4.04
C PRO A 148 12.64 -4.86 4.09
N THR A 149 13.86 -4.37 4.36
CA THR A 149 15.09 -5.17 4.45
C THR A 149 15.55 -5.43 5.88
N TYR A 150 14.77 -5.02 6.86
CA TYR A 150 15.01 -5.20 8.29
C TYR A 150 13.70 -5.40 9.05
N ALA A 151 13.79 -5.95 10.25
CA ALA A 151 12.65 -6.14 11.13
C ALA A 151 12.07 -4.78 11.55
N ARG A 152 10.78 -4.57 11.28
CA ARG A 152 10.04 -3.37 11.68
C ARG A 152 8.55 -3.65 11.76
N ARG A 153 7.80 -2.73 12.34
CA ARG A 153 6.34 -2.68 12.21
C ARG A 153 6.01 -1.56 11.22
N MET A 154 5.09 -1.84 10.31
CA MET A 154 4.53 -0.85 9.38
C MET A 154 3.06 -0.67 9.72
N ALA A 155 2.60 0.57 9.71
CA ALA A 155 1.19 0.93 9.85
C ALA A 155 0.60 1.20 8.46
N PHE A 156 -0.64 0.78 8.24
CA PHE A 156 -1.36 1.02 6.98
C PHE A 156 -2.76 1.50 7.27
N ARG A 157 -3.26 2.39 6.41
CA ARG A 157 -4.66 2.80 6.36
C ARG A 157 -5.32 2.29 5.09
N PHE A 158 -6.47 1.67 5.26
CA PHE A 158 -7.38 1.33 4.17
C PHE A 158 -8.44 2.43 4.07
N VAL A 159 -8.34 3.23 3.04
CA VAL A 159 -9.18 4.41 2.81
C VAL A 159 -10.25 4.08 1.80
N ALA A 160 -11.52 4.33 2.13
CA ALA A 160 -12.66 4.19 1.23
C ALA A 160 -13.29 5.56 0.93
N ARG A 161 -13.75 5.74 -0.31
CA ARG A 161 -14.42 6.95 -0.80
C ARG A 161 -15.67 6.58 -1.58
N ASP A 162 -16.78 7.24 -1.33
CA ASP A 162 -18.06 7.03 -2.01
C ASP A 162 -18.18 7.81 -3.33
N ASN A 163 -17.28 8.76 -3.57
CA ASN A 163 -17.23 9.59 -4.80
C ASN A 163 -18.55 10.31 -5.14
N ARG A 164 -19.44 10.50 -4.16
CA ARG A 164 -20.73 11.14 -4.38
C ARG A 164 -20.54 12.60 -4.78
N SER A 165 -21.21 13.01 -5.83
CA SER A 165 -21.18 14.40 -6.26
C SER A 165 -21.86 15.31 -5.23
N SER A 166 -21.32 16.52 -5.03
CA SER A 166 -21.85 17.52 -4.09
C SER A 166 -21.82 17.12 -2.62
N GLY A 167 -20.82 16.32 -2.22
CA GLY A 167 -20.58 16.02 -0.81
C GLY A 167 -20.21 14.57 -0.56
N GLY A 168 -19.17 14.07 -1.23
CA GLY A 168 -18.63 12.75 -1.02
C GLY A 168 -18.08 12.55 0.39
N GLY A 169 -18.17 11.31 0.87
CA GLY A 169 -17.61 10.85 2.14
C GLY A 169 -16.31 10.10 1.95
N VAL A 170 -15.43 10.24 2.93
CA VAL A 170 -14.17 9.51 3.04
C VAL A 170 -14.04 9.02 4.46
N ASP A 171 -13.68 7.76 4.63
CA ASP A 171 -13.30 7.21 5.93
C ASP A 171 -12.22 6.16 5.76
N TYR A 172 -11.57 5.77 6.85
CA TYR A 172 -10.50 4.79 6.84
C TYR A 172 -10.50 3.93 8.11
N ASP A 173 -9.93 2.73 7.99
CA ASP A 173 -9.55 1.89 9.11
C ASP A 173 -8.05 1.56 9.01
N SER A 174 -7.45 1.15 10.12
CA SER A 174 -6.00 0.96 10.23
C SER A 174 -5.65 -0.48 10.60
N THR A 175 -4.57 -0.97 10.01
CA THR A 175 -3.95 -2.24 10.38
C THR A 175 -2.43 -2.09 10.48
N SER A 176 -1.76 -3.14 10.91
CA SER A 176 -0.29 -3.15 10.96
C SER A 176 0.29 -4.45 10.42
N VAL A 177 1.49 -4.33 9.86
CA VAL A 177 2.28 -5.44 9.32
C VAL A 177 3.61 -5.50 10.05
N ALA A 178 3.89 -6.62 10.72
CA ALA A 178 5.17 -6.87 11.39
C ALA A 178 6.10 -7.65 10.46
N VAL A 179 7.23 -7.06 10.14
CA VAL A 179 8.29 -7.68 9.34
C VAL A 179 9.19 -8.53 10.21
N ILE A 180 9.31 -9.81 9.91
CA ILE A 180 10.10 -10.78 10.65
C ILE A 180 11.48 -10.90 10.00
N GLY A 181 12.50 -10.32 10.65
CA GLY A 181 13.88 -10.30 10.12
C GLY A 181 14.62 -11.64 10.13
N THR A 182 14.08 -12.65 10.83
CA THR A 182 14.64 -14.00 10.85
C THR A 182 14.06 -14.94 9.78
N ALA A 183 13.11 -14.45 8.99
CA ALA A 183 12.47 -15.17 7.89
C ALA A 183 12.47 -14.31 6.61
N GLY A 184 12.65 -14.96 5.45
CA GLY A 184 12.64 -14.30 4.13
C GLY A 184 14.04 -14.05 3.57
N PRO A 185 14.08 -13.64 2.29
CA PRO A 185 12.93 -13.50 1.41
C PRO A 185 12.39 -14.84 0.90
N PHE A 186 11.08 -15.02 0.91
CA PHE A 186 10.42 -16.09 0.17
C PHE A 186 10.47 -15.74 -1.32
N ARG A 187 11.06 -16.60 -2.14
CA ARG A 187 11.27 -16.32 -3.58
C ARG A 187 11.03 -17.55 -4.42
N VAL A 188 10.37 -17.36 -5.55
CA VAL A 188 10.33 -18.36 -6.62
C VAL A 188 11.75 -18.46 -7.23
N GLN A 189 12.27 -19.66 -7.33
CA GLN A 189 13.59 -19.98 -7.92
C GLN A 189 13.42 -20.54 -9.33
N GLU A 190 12.35 -21.32 -9.57
CA GLU A 190 12.02 -21.89 -10.85
C GLU A 190 10.50 -21.94 -11.04
N PRO A 191 9.95 -21.44 -12.16
CA PRO A 191 10.62 -20.70 -13.23
C PRO A 191 10.93 -19.25 -12.79
N ASN A 192 12.14 -18.78 -13.08
CA ASN A 192 12.55 -17.40 -12.76
C ASN A 192 13.43 -16.77 -13.85
N ALA A 193 13.66 -17.50 -14.95
CA ALA A 193 14.41 -17.00 -16.10
C ALA A 193 13.44 -16.49 -17.18
N GLY A 194 13.84 -15.42 -17.88
CA GLY A 194 13.08 -14.96 -19.04
C GLY A 194 13.03 -16.01 -20.15
N GLY A 195 11.90 -16.10 -20.86
CA GLY A 195 11.74 -16.99 -22.00
C GLY A 195 11.48 -18.48 -21.68
N VAL A 196 11.25 -18.81 -20.41
CA VAL A 196 10.84 -20.17 -20.03
C VAL A 196 9.53 -20.54 -20.77
N ARG A 197 9.53 -21.70 -21.42
CA ARG A 197 8.36 -22.22 -22.14
C ARG A 197 7.98 -23.59 -21.59
N TRP A 198 6.75 -23.74 -21.17
CA TRP A 198 6.19 -25.01 -20.76
C TRP A 198 5.37 -25.63 -21.88
N ARG A 199 5.54 -26.92 -22.07
CA ARG A 199 4.74 -27.67 -23.02
C ARG A 199 3.43 -28.09 -22.38
N ALA A 200 2.31 -27.86 -23.05
CA ALA A 200 1.01 -28.30 -22.57
C ALA A 200 0.99 -29.83 -22.33
N GLY A 201 0.45 -30.24 -21.19
CA GLY A 201 0.40 -31.65 -20.78
C GLY A 201 1.73 -32.21 -20.20
N ALA A 202 2.83 -31.48 -20.22
CA ALA A 202 4.07 -31.88 -19.58
C ALA A 202 4.12 -31.45 -18.10
N ARG A 203 4.90 -32.20 -17.30
CA ARG A 203 5.24 -31.78 -15.94
C ARG A 203 6.34 -30.71 -16.02
N ALA A 204 6.14 -29.61 -15.28
CA ALA A 204 7.13 -28.56 -15.13
C ALA A 204 7.50 -28.42 -13.65
N PRO A 205 8.79 -28.27 -13.29
CA PRO A 205 9.19 -28.03 -11.92
C PRO A 205 8.81 -26.62 -11.51
N VAL A 206 8.40 -26.46 -10.25
CA VAL A 206 8.26 -25.18 -9.57
C VAL A 206 9.07 -25.29 -8.29
N ALA A 207 10.05 -24.43 -8.11
CA ALA A 207 10.90 -24.41 -6.93
C ALA A 207 10.91 -23.01 -6.29
N TRP A 208 11.01 -22.97 -4.97
CA TRP A 208 11.09 -21.72 -4.21
C TRP A 208 12.01 -21.86 -3.00
N ALA A 209 12.56 -20.74 -2.54
CA ALA A 209 13.28 -20.63 -1.29
C ALA A 209 12.29 -20.40 -0.15
N VAL A 210 12.19 -21.36 0.77
CA VAL A 210 11.32 -21.27 1.96
C VAL A 210 11.83 -20.19 2.93
N ALA A 211 13.15 -20.04 3.07
CA ALA A 211 13.82 -18.98 3.84
C ALA A 211 13.25 -18.78 5.26
N GLY A 212 13.01 -19.87 5.99
CA GLY A 212 12.52 -19.82 7.37
C GLY A 212 11.03 -19.53 7.55
N THR A 213 10.27 -19.35 6.45
CA THR A 213 8.85 -18.98 6.56
C THR A 213 7.93 -20.07 7.08
N ALA A 214 8.33 -21.33 7.01
CA ALA A 214 7.57 -22.46 7.57
C ALA A 214 7.56 -22.49 9.10
N ALA A 215 8.52 -21.81 9.74
CA ALA A 215 8.64 -21.77 11.21
C ALA A 215 7.88 -20.56 11.81
N ALA A 216 7.68 -20.62 13.13
CA ALA A 216 7.15 -19.47 13.88
C ALA A 216 8.10 -18.25 13.74
N PRO A 217 7.55 -17.04 13.71
CA PRO A 217 6.15 -16.64 13.85
C PRO A 217 5.36 -16.52 12.53
N ILE A 218 5.95 -16.88 11.39
CA ILE A 218 5.26 -16.83 10.07
C ILE A 218 4.33 -18.04 9.92
N ASN A 219 4.83 -19.27 10.18
CA ASN A 219 4.07 -20.53 10.10
C ASN A 219 3.42 -20.82 8.74
N ALA A 220 4.03 -20.37 7.64
CA ALA A 220 3.57 -20.66 6.27
C ALA A 220 4.01 -22.08 5.88
N THR A 221 3.25 -23.08 6.29
CA THR A 221 3.55 -24.51 6.04
C THR A 221 3.06 -25.00 4.67
N GLN A 222 2.23 -24.22 4.00
CA GLN A 222 1.65 -24.51 2.70
C GLN A 222 1.76 -23.28 1.79
N VAL A 223 1.80 -23.54 0.49
CA VAL A 223 1.77 -22.51 -0.56
C VAL A 223 0.77 -22.92 -1.63
N ASP A 224 0.08 -21.96 -2.20
CA ASP A 224 -0.75 -22.14 -3.39
C ASP A 224 0.08 -21.78 -4.63
N ILE A 225 0.02 -22.64 -5.65
CA ILE A 225 0.65 -22.38 -6.94
C ILE A 225 -0.47 -21.98 -7.91
N LEU A 226 -0.47 -20.72 -8.27
CA LEU A 226 -1.47 -20.16 -9.18
C LEU A 226 -0.84 -19.94 -10.57
N LEU A 227 -1.61 -20.15 -11.61
CA LEU A 227 -1.24 -19.83 -12.98
C LEU A 227 -2.01 -18.61 -13.45
N SER A 228 -1.31 -17.54 -13.75
CA SER A 228 -1.89 -16.36 -14.41
C SER A 228 -1.75 -16.51 -15.94
N THR A 229 -2.77 -16.08 -16.65
CA THR A 229 -2.78 -16.02 -18.13
C THR A 229 -2.62 -14.62 -18.69
N ASP A 230 -2.55 -13.63 -17.83
CA ASP A 230 -2.47 -12.20 -18.18
C ASP A 230 -1.18 -11.51 -17.65
N GLY A 231 -0.16 -12.28 -17.33
CA GLY A 231 1.10 -11.76 -16.83
C GLY A 231 1.11 -11.44 -15.33
N GLY A 232 0.21 -12.04 -14.55
CA GLY A 232 0.17 -11.88 -13.09
C GLY A 232 -0.73 -10.75 -12.60
N TYR A 233 -1.60 -10.21 -13.46
CA TYR A 233 -2.48 -9.09 -13.08
C TYR A 233 -3.84 -9.55 -12.53
N THR A 234 -4.22 -10.83 -12.72
CA THR A 234 -5.42 -11.46 -12.11
C THR A 234 -5.11 -12.83 -11.52
#